data_b21a0774181953b9b6bcd78eba26893d
#
_entry.id   b21a0774181953b9b6bcd78eba26893d
#
_cell.length_a   1.000
_cell.length_b   1.000
_cell.length_c   1.000
_cell.angle_alpha   90.00
_cell.angle_beta   90.00
_cell.angle_gamma   90.00
#
_symmetry.space_group_name_H-M   'P 1'
#
loop_
_entity.id
_entity.type
_entity.pdbx_description
1 polymer ?
#
loop_
_entity_poly.entity_id
_entity_poly.type
_entity_poly.pdbx_seq_one_letter_code
_entity_poly.pdbx_strand_id
1 'polypeptide(L)' 'MYTIVKDEFRKGWAYVKDYVGNTWFYGTVKECKEFINQIEEAFSDASIL' A
#
# COMPACT_ATOMS: atom_id res chain seq x y z
N MET A 1 -6.33 4.87 5.55
CA MET A 1 -6.41 4.81 4.07
C MET A 1 -5.02 4.92 3.46
N TYR A 2 -4.74 4.10 2.47
CA TYR A 2 -3.42 4.04 1.86
C TYR A 2 -3.48 4.45 0.40
N THR A 3 -2.41 5.09 -0.08
CA THR A 3 -2.31 5.57 -1.45
C THR A 3 -1.05 4.98 -2.08
N ILE A 4 -1.15 4.61 -3.35
CA ILE A 4 0.00 4.16 -4.14
C ILE A 4 0.53 5.34 -4.92
N VAL A 5 1.81 5.68 -4.70
CA VAL A 5 2.49 6.77 -5.38
C VAL A 5 3.58 6.18 -6.25
N LYS A 6 3.48 6.35 -7.55
CA LYS A 6 4.45 5.79 -8.50
C LYS A 6 5.81 6.46 -8.36
N ASP A 7 6.87 5.64 -8.45
CA ASP A 7 8.23 6.14 -8.46
C ASP A 7 8.54 6.78 -9.82
N GLU A 8 8.91 8.04 -9.83
CA GLU A 8 9.23 8.76 -11.07
C GLU A 8 10.53 8.29 -11.70
N PHE A 9 11.42 7.72 -10.90
CA PHE A 9 12.77 7.35 -11.35
C PHE A 9 12.90 5.87 -11.69
N ARG A 10 11.92 5.04 -11.27
CA ARG A 10 11.97 3.61 -11.51
C ARG A 10 10.62 3.11 -12.00
N LYS A 11 10.54 2.89 -13.31
CA LYS A 11 9.30 2.46 -13.95
C LYS A 11 8.80 1.15 -13.35
N GLY A 12 7.51 1.09 -13.05
CA GLY A 12 6.89 -0.10 -12.49
C GLY A 12 7.03 -0.25 -10.99
N TRP A 13 7.66 0.71 -10.31
CA TRP A 13 7.84 0.71 -8.87
C TRP A 13 7.04 1.84 -8.22
N ALA A 14 6.70 1.64 -6.98
CA ALA A 14 5.83 2.59 -6.27
C ALA A 14 6.02 2.49 -4.76
N TYR A 15 5.47 3.48 -4.06
CA TYR A 15 5.43 3.53 -2.60
C TYR A 15 4.00 3.39 -2.13
N VAL A 16 3.81 2.74 -0.99
CA VAL A 16 2.53 2.77 -0.29
C VAL A 16 2.65 3.81 0.83
N LYS A 17 1.80 4.81 0.81
CA LYS A 17 1.79 5.88 1.81
C LYS A 17 0.44 5.98 2.49
N ASP A 18 0.44 6.42 3.74
CA ASP A 18 -0.79 6.70 4.46
C ASP A 18 -1.26 8.14 4.17
N TYR A 19 -2.37 8.54 4.78
CA TYR A 19 -2.96 9.86 4.52
C TYR A 19 -2.13 11.02 5.10
N VAL A 20 -1.21 10.74 6.00
CA VAL A 20 -0.30 11.78 6.54
C VAL A 20 1.03 11.82 5.79
N GLY A 21 1.24 10.94 4.81
CA GLY A 21 2.42 10.97 3.96
C GLY A 21 3.56 10.07 4.40
N ASN A 22 3.35 9.21 5.39
CA ASN A 22 4.37 8.25 5.81
C ASN A 22 4.44 7.07 4.84
N THR A 23 5.65 6.69 4.44
CA THR A 23 5.85 5.55 3.56
C THR A 23 5.85 4.26 4.36
N TRP A 24 4.97 3.33 3.99
CA TRP A 24 4.83 2.04 4.64
C TRP A 24 5.52 0.92 3.90
N PHE A 25 5.61 1.05 2.57
CA PHE A 25 6.14 -0.02 1.74
C PHE A 25 6.67 0.55 0.43
N TYR A 26 7.72 -0.06 -0.10
CA TYR A 26 8.26 0.28 -1.41
C TYR A 26 8.50 -1.00 -2.19
N GLY A 27 7.93 -1.10 -3.38
CA GLY A 27 8.08 -2.26 -4.24
C GLY A 27 7.43 -2.02 -5.59
N THR A 28 7.21 -3.10 -6.33
CA THR A 28 6.51 -2.97 -7.61
C THR A 28 5.05 -2.57 -7.36
N VAL A 29 4.41 -2.02 -8.39
CA VAL A 29 3.00 -1.63 -8.30
C VAL A 29 2.14 -2.82 -7.87
N LYS A 30 2.42 -4.00 -8.40
CA LYS A 30 1.72 -5.23 -8.03
C LYS A 30 1.90 -5.55 -6.55
N GLU A 31 3.12 -5.46 -6.06
CA GLU A 31 3.42 -5.72 -4.65
C GLU A 31 2.76 -4.71 -3.74
N CYS A 32 2.70 -3.45 -4.16
CA CYS A 32 2.00 -2.41 -3.39
C CYS A 32 0.52 -2.72 -3.27
N LYS A 33 -0.11 -3.18 -4.34
CA LYS A 33 -1.52 -3.56 -4.31
C LYS A 33 -1.77 -4.74 -3.39
N GLU A 34 -0.89 -5.72 -3.41
CA GLU A 34 -0.99 -6.88 -2.52
C GLU A 34 -0.81 -6.48 -1.06
N PHE A 35 0.13 -5.58 -0.80
CA PHE A 35 0.36 -5.06 0.54
C PHE A 35 -0.89 -4.41 1.12
N ILE A 36 -1.52 -3.52 0.35
CA ILE A 36 -2.73 -2.83 0.78
C ILE A 36 -3.87 -3.83 0.98
N ASN A 37 -4.00 -4.78 0.08
CA ASN A 37 -5.04 -5.80 0.17
C ASN A 37 -4.93 -6.62 1.45
N GLN A 38 -3.71 -7.01 1.83
CA GLN A 38 -3.47 -7.76 3.06
C GLN A 38 -3.85 -6.95 4.31
N ILE A 39 -3.52 -5.66 4.31
CA ILE A 39 -3.86 -4.79 5.42
C ILE A 39 -5.38 -4.65 5.54
N GLU A 40 -6.07 -4.44 4.42
CA GLU A 40 -7.52 -4.29 4.41
C GLU A 40 -8.21 -5.57 4.86
N GLU A 41 -7.71 -6.72 4.47
CA GLU A 41 -8.25 -8.01 4.91
C GLU A 41 -8.10 -8.19 6.42
N ALA A 42 -6.94 -7.80 6.97
CA ALA A 42 -6.70 -7.88 8.40
C ALA A 42 -7.69 -7.00 9.18
N PHE A 43 -7.95 -5.79 8.68
CA PHE A 43 -8.92 -4.91 9.30
C PHE A 43 -10.35 -5.42 9.18
N SER A 44 -10.69 -6.02 8.04
CA SER A 44 -12.01 -6.63 7.83
C SER A 44 -12.26 -7.75 8.82
N ASP A 45 -11.27 -8.61 9.02
CA ASP A 45 -11.37 -9.70 9.99
C ASP A 45 -11.59 -9.17 11.41
N ALA A 46 -10.88 -8.12 11.77
CA ALA A 46 -11.04 -7.48 13.07
C ALA A 46 -12.43 -6.86 13.24
N SER A 47 -13.00 -6.33 12.17
CA SER A 47 -14.33 -5.71 12.25
C SER A 47 -15.47 -6.71 12.32
N ILE A 48 -15.27 -7.94 11.92
CA ILE A 48 -16.29 -8.99 12.01
C ILE A 48 -16.49 -9.45 13.47
N LEU A 49 -15.46 -9.35 14.24
CA LEU A 49 -15.50 -9.75 15.65
C LEU A 49 -16.15 -8.69 16.53
#